data_32265e2a48a1924c6de5f20abc85b8dc
#
_entry.id   32265e2a48a1924c6de5f20abc85b8dc
#
_cell.length_a   1.000
_cell.length_b   1.000
_cell.length_c   1.000
_cell.angle_alpha   90.00
_cell.angle_beta   90.00
_cell.angle_gamma   90.00
#
_symmetry.space_group_name_H-M   'P 1'
#
loop_
_entity.id
_entity.type
_entity.pdbx_description
1 polymer ?
#
loop_
_entity_poly.entity_id
_entity_poly.type
_entity_poly.pdbx_seq_one_letter_code
_entity_poly.pdbx_strand_id
1 'polypeptide(L)'
;MDRAATATAGERCAAKFPSSETNKPASRHLAAPNIPFLNRAESNVYATAQRKEAYMDRKASAVWTGGLKDGKGTLSTDSGTLKQTQYSFSTRFENGVGTNPEELLAAAHAGCFTMALSGQLGKAGMTAQKLETTATVTLAKDGEGFSISKSHLDLVATIPGADKAKFDAAVKAAETGCPVSKLFKAEITVNARLQS
;
A
#
# COMPACT_ATOMS: atom_id res chain seq x y z
N MET A 1 -36.70 27.02 53.41
CA MET A 1 -35.71 26.19 54.13
C MET A 1 -34.78 25.67 53.05
N ASP A 2 -33.89 26.49 52.64
CA ASP A 2 -32.45 26.62 52.90
C ASP A 2 -31.67 25.32 52.91
N ARG A 3 -30.85 25.12 51.92
CA ARG A 3 -29.39 25.24 52.04
C ARG A 3 -28.66 25.09 50.70
N ALA A 4 -28.01 26.17 50.36
CA ALA A 4 -26.90 26.23 49.41
C ALA A 4 -25.70 25.42 49.95
N ALA A 5 -24.94 24.76 49.07
CA ALA A 5 -23.60 24.33 49.35
C ALA A 5 -22.70 24.63 48.14
N THR A 6 -21.81 25.49 48.41
CA THR A 6 -20.71 26.11 47.75
C THR A 6 -19.79 25.17 46.95
N ALA A 7 -19.38 25.70 45.81
CA ALA A 7 -18.27 25.22 44.98
C ALA A 7 -16.93 25.38 45.71
N THR A 8 -16.08 24.40 45.64
CA THR A 8 -14.63 24.54 45.83
C THR A 8 -13.89 24.20 44.56
N ALA A 9 -13.15 25.18 44.09
CA ALA A 9 -12.15 25.04 43.03
C ALA A 9 -10.99 24.22 43.56
N GLY A 10 -10.60 23.21 42.78
CA GLY A 10 -9.48 22.31 43.06
C GLY A 10 -8.63 22.08 41.81
N GLU A 11 -7.54 22.78 41.78
CA GLU A 11 -6.22 22.44 41.25
C GLU A 11 -6.07 21.81 39.85
N ARG A 12 -5.64 22.68 38.94
CA ARG A 12 -5.00 22.32 37.67
C ARG A 12 -3.66 21.61 37.93
N CYS A 13 -3.61 20.32 37.82
CA CYS A 13 -2.36 19.57 37.74
C CYS A 13 -1.74 19.79 36.35
N ALA A 14 -0.81 20.71 36.26
CA ALA A 14 0.03 20.89 35.06
C ALA A 14 1.06 19.77 35.02
N ALA A 15 0.81 18.73 34.23
CA ALA A 15 1.81 17.73 33.87
C ALA A 15 2.86 18.37 32.97
N LYS A 16 4.06 18.59 33.52
CA LYS A 16 5.26 18.93 32.75
C LYS A 16 5.63 17.73 31.88
N PHE A 17 5.49 17.91 30.58
CA PHE A 17 6.11 17.00 29.60
C PHE A 17 7.62 17.25 29.60
N PRO A 18 8.46 16.21 29.71
CA PRO A 18 9.87 16.37 29.45
C PRO A 18 10.09 16.67 27.98
N SER A 19 10.89 17.68 27.69
CA SER A 19 11.40 18.03 26.37
C SER A 19 12.08 16.81 25.75
N SER A 20 11.50 16.27 24.67
CA SER A 20 12.12 15.22 23.87
C SER A 20 13.34 15.80 23.16
N GLU A 21 14.52 15.41 23.61
CA GLU A 21 15.75 15.55 22.83
C GLU A 21 15.54 14.82 21.50
N THR A 22 15.66 15.58 20.43
CA THR A 22 15.64 15.09 19.06
C THR A 22 16.82 14.17 18.83
N ASN A 23 16.58 12.87 18.94
CA ASN A 23 17.56 11.85 18.54
C ASN A 23 17.61 11.82 17.01
N LYS A 24 18.45 12.68 16.45
CA LYS A 24 18.80 12.73 15.04
C LYS A 24 19.54 11.42 14.71
N PRO A 25 19.05 10.54 13.84
CA PRO A 25 19.82 9.36 13.47
C PRO A 25 21.12 9.81 12.82
N ALA A 26 22.24 9.39 13.40
CA ALA A 26 23.55 9.61 12.82
C ALA A 26 23.58 9.00 11.42
N SER A 27 23.64 9.84 10.41
CA SER A 27 23.93 9.43 9.04
C SER A 27 25.32 8.79 9.05
N ARG A 28 25.37 7.46 9.04
CA ARG A 28 26.61 6.75 8.72
C ARG A 28 26.92 7.07 7.26
N HIS A 29 27.74 8.10 7.06
CA HIS A 29 28.47 8.23 5.82
C HIS A 29 29.37 6.99 5.71
N LEU A 30 28.95 5.99 4.96
CA LEU A 30 29.83 4.98 4.42
C LEU A 30 30.84 5.75 3.58
N ALA A 31 32.08 5.90 4.08
CA ALA A 31 33.16 6.47 3.33
C ALA A 31 33.28 5.69 2.03
N ALA A 32 33.20 6.37 0.91
CA ALA A 32 33.45 5.77 -0.39
C ALA A 32 34.84 5.12 -0.38
N PRO A 33 34.99 3.90 -0.90
CA PRO A 33 36.30 3.29 -1.00
C PRO A 33 37.22 4.22 -1.81
N ASN A 34 38.37 4.52 -1.24
CA ASN A 34 39.40 5.35 -1.87
C ASN A 34 40.00 4.53 -3.02
N ILE A 35 39.42 4.62 -4.23
CA ILE A 35 39.90 3.95 -5.42
C ILE A 35 40.84 4.91 -6.13
N PRO A 36 42.15 4.71 -6.05
CA PRO A 36 43.10 5.56 -6.78
C PRO A 36 43.01 5.21 -8.27
N PHE A 37 42.88 6.23 -9.11
CA PHE A 37 42.94 6.19 -10.57
C PHE A 37 41.70 5.69 -11.34
N LEU A 38 40.52 6.15 -10.99
CA LEU A 38 39.43 6.16 -11.98
C LEU A 38 39.51 7.44 -12.81
N ASN A 39 39.50 7.31 -14.13
CA ASN A 39 39.40 8.47 -15.01
C ASN A 39 38.04 9.14 -14.88
N ARG A 40 37.93 10.40 -15.33
CA ARG A 40 36.70 11.22 -15.19
C ARG A 40 35.45 10.56 -15.84
N ALA A 41 35.63 9.69 -16.82
CA ALA A 41 34.54 8.97 -17.48
C ALA A 41 34.05 7.79 -16.63
N GLU A 42 34.95 7.05 -15.97
CA GLU A 42 34.60 5.94 -15.09
C GLU A 42 33.95 6.43 -13.80
N SER A 43 34.43 7.53 -13.21
CA SER A 43 33.78 8.14 -12.05
C SER A 43 32.36 8.63 -12.35
N ASN A 44 32.08 9.06 -13.60
CA ASN A 44 30.76 9.47 -14.02
C ASN A 44 29.81 8.28 -14.26
N VAL A 45 30.34 7.12 -14.69
CA VAL A 45 29.56 5.87 -14.84
C VAL A 45 29.21 5.30 -13.46
N TYR A 46 30.13 5.32 -12.49
CA TYR A 46 29.83 4.90 -11.11
C TYR A 46 28.84 5.86 -10.42
N ALA A 47 28.96 7.17 -10.62
CA ALA A 47 28.04 8.16 -10.08
C ALA A 47 26.64 8.05 -10.70
N THR A 48 26.53 7.64 -11.98
CA THR A 48 25.26 7.39 -12.65
C THR A 48 24.64 6.04 -12.22
N ALA A 49 25.46 5.02 -11.96
CA ALA A 49 25.00 3.73 -11.45
C ALA A 49 24.46 3.84 -10.01
N GLN A 50 25.11 4.62 -9.15
CA GLN A 50 24.63 4.89 -7.77
C GLN A 50 23.37 5.78 -7.75
N ARG A 51 23.13 6.57 -8.80
CA ARG A 51 21.88 7.37 -8.96
C ARG A 51 20.67 6.55 -9.38
N LYS A 52 20.85 5.26 -9.67
CA LYS A 52 19.79 4.35 -10.14
C LYS A 52 19.07 3.57 -9.04
N GLU A 53 19.32 3.88 -7.76
CA GLU A 53 18.35 3.60 -6.69
C GLU A 53 17.22 4.64 -6.77
N ALA A 54 16.63 4.73 -7.95
CA ALA A 54 15.68 5.76 -8.28
C ALA A 54 14.31 5.37 -7.70
N TYR A 55 13.79 6.22 -6.86
CA TYR A 55 12.35 6.30 -6.62
C TYR A 55 11.64 6.35 -7.97
N MET A 56 10.70 5.43 -8.17
CA MET A 56 9.92 5.41 -9.41
C MET A 56 8.58 6.08 -9.16
N ASP A 57 8.43 7.30 -9.64
CA ASP A 57 7.15 7.99 -9.63
C ASP A 57 6.20 7.40 -10.67
N ARG A 58 4.94 7.27 -10.30
CA ARG A 58 3.83 6.90 -11.18
C ARG A 58 2.72 7.90 -10.97
N LYS A 59 2.10 8.36 -12.05
CA LYS A 59 1.09 9.42 -12.00
C LYS A 59 -0.23 8.94 -12.56
N ALA A 60 -1.28 9.41 -11.96
CA ALA A 60 -2.63 9.34 -12.47
C ALA A 60 -3.31 10.69 -12.26
N SER A 61 -4.30 10.99 -13.05
CA SER A 61 -5.09 12.22 -12.96
C SER A 61 -6.56 11.90 -12.89
N ALA A 62 -7.31 12.76 -12.20
CA ALA A 62 -8.76 12.71 -12.11
C ALA A 62 -9.35 14.06 -12.49
N VAL A 63 -10.45 14.03 -13.23
CA VAL A 63 -11.27 15.20 -13.53
C VAL A 63 -12.67 14.92 -12.99
N TRP A 64 -13.30 15.91 -12.35
CA TRP A 64 -14.68 15.84 -11.88
C TRP A 64 -15.45 17.08 -12.33
N THR A 65 -16.68 16.88 -12.76
CA THR A 65 -17.57 17.97 -13.20
C THR A 65 -18.98 17.73 -12.60
N GLY A 66 -19.57 18.78 -12.04
CA GLY A 66 -20.90 18.73 -11.43
C GLY A 66 -20.87 18.45 -9.92
N GLY A 67 -22.05 18.26 -9.35
CA GLY A 67 -22.24 17.95 -7.93
C GLY A 67 -21.85 16.52 -7.57
N LEU A 68 -21.93 16.17 -6.27
CA LEU A 68 -21.52 14.84 -5.80
C LEU A 68 -22.37 13.70 -6.43
N LYS A 69 -23.70 13.86 -6.49
CA LYS A 69 -24.62 12.80 -6.92
C LYS A 69 -24.83 12.76 -8.43
N ASP A 70 -24.86 13.90 -9.07
CA ASP A 70 -25.16 14.10 -10.49
C ASP A 70 -23.93 14.35 -11.36
N GLY A 71 -22.78 14.58 -10.71
CA GLY A 71 -21.52 14.80 -11.39
C GLY A 71 -20.95 13.55 -12.03
N LYS A 72 -20.00 13.80 -12.94
CA LYS A 72 -19.26 12.78 -13.67
C LYS A 72 -17.77 13.05 -13.61
N GLY A 73 -17.00 11.99 -13.49
CA GLY A 73 -15.56 12.07 -13.47
C GLY A 73 -14.90 11.14 -14.47
N THR A 74 -13.64 11.41 -14.75
CA THR A 74 -12.77 10.54 -15.53
C THR A 74 -11.41 10.40 -14.87
N LEU A 75 -10.81 9.21 -15.05
CA LEU A 75 -9.48 8.86 -14.56
C LEU A 75 -8.57 8.55 -15.74
N SER A 76 -7.32 8.98 -15.65
CA SER A 76 -6.29 8.65 -16.63
C SER A 76 -4.97 8.31 -15.91
N THR A 77 -4.20 7.38 -16.48
CA THR A 77 -2.86 7.02 -16.02
C THR A 77 -1.81 7.37 -17.07
N ASP A 78 -0.59 7.67 -16.64
CA ASP A 78 0.53 7.95 -17.56
C ASP A 78 0.81 6.78 -18.51
N SER A 79 0.55 5.54 -18.09
CA SER A 79 0.67 4.33 -18.92
C SER A 79 -0.37 4.26 -20.05
N GLY A 80 -1.44 5.05 -19.97
CA GLY A 80 -2.58 4.99 -20.89
C GLY A 80 -3.51 3.80 -20.69
N THR A 81 -3.28 2.95 -19.68
CA THR A 81 -4.15 1.80 -19.35
C THR A 81 -5.55 2.28 -18.94
N LEU A 82 -5.62 3.34 -18.12
CA LEU A 82 -6.85 4.11 -17.94
C LEU A 82 -6.75 5.36 -18.81
N LYS A 83 -7.70 5.54 -19.70
CA LYS A 83 -7.76 6.68 -20.61
C LYS A 83 -9.15 7.28 -20.56
N GLN A 84 -9.28 8.36 -19.76
CA GLN A 84 -10.57 9.01 -19.50
C GLN A 84 -11.65 8.00 -19.05
N THR A 85 -11.24 7.02 -18.26
CA THR A 85 -12.13 5.97 -17.73
C THR A 85 -13.13 6.61 -16.79
N GLN A 86 -14.40 6.39 -17.04
CA GLN A 86 -15.49 7.00 -16.28
C GLN A 86 -15.55 6.49 -14.84
N TYR A 87 -15.82 7.41 -13.91
CA TYR A 87 -16.23 7.11 -12.55
C TYR A 87 -17.29 8.13 -12.08
N SER A 88 -18.14 7.73 -11.14
CA SER A 88 -19.23 8.57 -10.65
C SER A 88 -19.68 8.13 -9.26
N PHE A 89 -20.64 8.83 -8.67
CA PHE A 89 -21.29 8.39 -7.44
C PHE A 89 -21.95 7.01 -7.63
N SER A 90 -22.64 6.80 -8.74
CA SER A 90 -23.33 5.53 -9.01
C SER A 90 -22.37 4.36 -9.24
N THR A 91 -21.17 4.58 -9.80
CA THR A 91 -20.16 3.51 -9.93
C THR A 91 -19.54 3.10 -8.59
N ARG A 92 -19.63 3.97 -7.58
CA ARG A 92 -19.05 3.71 -6.26
C ARG A 92 -20.05 3.14 -5.26
N PHE A 93 -21.30 3.59 -5.30
CA PHE A 93 -22.33 3.30 -4.28
C PHE A 93 -23.54 2.55 -4.84
N GLU A 94 -23.61 2.36 -6.16
CA GLU A 94 -24.68 1.70 -6.88
C GLU A 94 -24.09 0.75 -7.95
N ASN A 95 -24.85 0.43 -9.00
CA ASN A 95 -24.43 -0.42 -10.11
C ASN A 95 -24.19 0.38 -11.41
N GLY A 96 -23.55 1.54 -11.31
CA GLY A 96 -23.22 2.38 -12.47
C GLY A 96 -22.14 1.76 -13.34
N VAL A 97 -22.10 2.15 -14.62
CA VAL A 97 -21.05 1.74 -15.56
C VAL A 97 -19.79 2.60 -15.36
N GLY A 98 -18.64 1.97 -15.20
CA GLY A 98 -17.35 2.63 -15.01
C GLY A 98 -16.54 1.94 -13.92
N THR A 99 -15.50 2.60 -13.43
CA THR A 99 -14.69 2.12 -12.30
C THR A 99 -14.95 2.94 -11.03
N ASN A 100 -14.31 2.55 -9.94
CA ASN A 100 -14.36 3.27 -8.66
C ASN A 100 -13.02 3.14 -7.92
N PRO A 101 -12.75 3.98 -6.90
CA PRO A 101 -11.49 3.94 -6.17
C PRO A 101 -11.21 2.59 -5.49
N GLU A 102 -12.24 1.93 -4.97
CA GLU A 102 -12.11 0.67 -4.25
C GLU A 102 -11.70 -0.47 -5.18
N GLU A 103 -12.26 -0.52 -6.40
CA GLU A 103 -11.87 -1.47 -7.45
C GLU A 103 -10.41 -1.26 -7.90
N LEU A 104 -9.99 0.00 -8.06
CA LEU A 104 -8.61 0.32 -8.42
C LEU A 104 -7.62 -0.06 -7.31
N LEU A 105 -7.99 0.15 -6.05
CA LEU A 105 -7.21 -0.31 -4.91
C LEU A 105 -7.14 -1.84 -4.84
N ALA A 106 -8.23 -2.52 -5.14
CA ALA A 106 -8.27 -3.98 -5.22
C ALA A 106 -7.32 -4.49 -6.33
N ALA A 107 -7.37 -3.90 -7.52
CA ALA A 107 -6.47 -4.23 -8.63
C ALA A 107 -5.00 -4.00 -8.27
N ALA A 108 -4.70 -2.87 -7.62
CA ALA A 108 -3.34 -2.56 -7.14
C ALA A 108 -2.86 -3.57 -6.10
N HIS A 109 -3.74 -3.96 -5.15
CA HIS A 109 -3.37 -4.92 -4.09
C HIS A 109 -3.18 -6.32 -4.66
N ALA A 110 -4.09 -6.81 -5.51
CA ALA A 110 -3.96 -8.10 -6.16
C ALA A 110 -2.64 -8.19 -6.94
N GLY A 111 -2.34 -7.23 -7.80
CA GLY A 111 -1.12 -7.21 -8.61
C GLY A 111 0.15 -7.13 -7.76
N CYS A 112 0.18 -6.24 -6.77
CA CYS A 112 1.33 -6.07 -5.88
C CYS A 112 1.61 -7.33 -5.05
N PHE A 113 0.58 -7.92 -4.46
CA PHE A 113 0.71 -9.15 -3.68
C PHE A 113 1.17 -10.33 -4.53
N THR A 114 0.58 -10.53 -5.73
CA THR A 114 0.96 -11.61 -6.65
C THR A 114 2.43 -11.51 -7.06
N MET A 115 2.92 -10.32 -7.38
CA MET A 115 4.34 -10.11 -7.69
C MET A 115 5.24 -10.35 -6.47
N ALA A 116 4.84 -9.88 -5.29
CA ALA A 116 5.59 -10.12 -4.06
C ALA A 116 5.69 -11.62 -3.76
N LEU A 117 4.59 -12.36 -3.92
CA LEU A 117 4.57 -13.81 -3.75
C LEU A 117 5.48 -14.52 -4.74
N SER A 118 5.43 -14.15 -6.02
CA SER A 118 6.34 -14.72 -7.04
C SER A 118 7.80 -14.57 -6.62
N GLY A 119 8.17 -13.38 -6.11
CA GLY A 119 9.52 -13.12 -5.59
C GLY A 119 9.89 -13.98 -4.36
N GLN A 120 8.95 -14.18 -3.42
CA GLN A 120 9.19 -15.01 -2.24
C GLN A 120 9.27 -16.51 -2.59
N LEU A 121 8.46 -16.98 -3.54
CA LEU A 121 8.54 -18.35 -4.06
C LEU A 121 9.89 -18.60 -4.71
N GLY A 122 10.40 -17.67 -5.53
CA GLY A 122 11.73 -17.77 -6.14
C GLY A 122 12.85 -17.90 -5.10
N LYS A 123 12.78 -17.12 -4.01
CA LYS A 123 13.73 -17.23 -2.87
C LYS A 123 13.65 -18.60 -2.17
N ALA A 124 12.48 -19.22 -2.15
CA ALA A 124 12.26 -20.55 -1.59
C ALA A 124 12.58 -21.70 -2.57
N GLY A 125 13.10 -21.38 -3.77
CA GLY A 125 13.43 -22.35 -4.81
C GLY A 125 12.21 -22.93 -5.53
N MET A 126 11.08 -22.22 -5.53
CA MET A 126 9.85 -22.63 -6.20
C MET A 126 9.50 -21.66 -7.32
N THR A 127 9.00 -22.19 -8.44
CA THR A 127 8.48 -21.39 -9.56
C THR A 127 7.03 -21.78 -9.81
N ALA A 128 6.14 -20.81 -9.68
CA ALA A 128 4.73 -21.03 -9.97
C ALA A 128 4.51 -21.10 -11.50
N GLN A 129 3.69 -22.05 -11.93
CA GLN A 129 3.13 -22.05 -13.28
C GLN A 129 2.07 -20.99 -13.41
N LYS A 130 1.25 -20.81 -12.36
CA LYS A 130 0.18 -19.82 -12.33
C LYS A 130 -0.08 -19.31 -10.91
N LEU A 131 -0.29 -18.03 -10.79
CA LEU A 131 -0.77 -17.35 -9.57
C LEU A 131 -2.00 -16.52 -9.96
N GLU A 132 -3.12 -16.79 -9.33
CA GLU A 132 -4.37 -16.05 -9.52
C GLU A 132 -4.78 -15.44 -8.19
N THR A 133 -4.85 -14.13 -8.13
CA THR A 133 -5.23 -13.42 -6.90
C THR A 133 -6.43 -12.53 -7.20
N THR A 134 -7.50 -12.72 -6.43
CA THR A 134 -8.62 -11.79 -6.38
C THR A 134 -8.54 -11.00 -5.07
N ALA A 135 -8.56 -9.68 -5.16
CA ALA A 135 -8.65 -8.82 -3.99
C ALA A 135 -10.06 -8.24 -3.86
N THR A 136 -10.60 -8.27 -2.65
CA THR A 136 -11.88 -7.64 -2.30
C THR A 136 -11.62 -6.54 -1.28
N VAL A 137 -11.81 -5.29 -1.69
CA VAL A 137 -11.70 -4.11 -0.81
C VAL A 137 -13.07 -3.73 -0.30
N THR A 138 -13.22 -3.61 1.01
CA THR A 138 -14.49 -3.29 1.65
C THR A 138 -14.49 -1.84 2.10
N LEU A 139 -15.42 -1.05 1.56
CA LEU A 139 -15.78 0.27 2.03
C LEU A 139 -16.89 0.15 3.07
N ALA A 140 -16.64 0.57 4.29
CA ALA A 140 -17.60 0.50 5.39
C ALA A 140 -17.98 1.90 5.88
N LYS A 141 -19.18 2.04 6.43
CA LYS A 141 -19.61 3.28 7.09
C LYS A 141 -18.78 3.47 8.36
N ASP A 142 -18.27 4.68 8.57
CA ASP A 142 -17.44 5.06 9.70
C ASP A 142 -17.89 6.45 10.20
N GLY A 143 -18.66 6.45 11.26
CA GLY A 143 -19.34 7.65 11.74
C GLY A 143 -20.28 8.24 10.69
N GLU A 144 -20.07 9.51 10.32
CA GLU A 144 -20.79 10.18 9.23
C GLU A 144 -20.14 10.00 7.84
N GLY A 145 -19.00 9.31 7.79
CA GLY A 145 -18.23 9.07 6.57
C GLY A 145 -18.10 7.59 6.20
N PHE A 146 -17.07 7.31 5.42
CA PHE A 146 -16.72 5.97 4.97
C PHE A 146 -15.22 5.75 5.13
N SER A 147 -14.84 4.53 5.49
CA SER A 147 -13.46 4.09 5.53
C SER A 147 -13.28 2.74 4.82
N ILE A 148 -12.07 2.49 4.31
CA ILE A 148 -11.70 1.15 3.83
C ILE A 148 -11.33 0.33 5.05
N SER A 149 -12.21 -0.62 5.40
CA SER A 149 -12.09 -1.42 6.63
C SER A 149 -11.34 -2.73 6.44
N LYS A 150 -11.33 -3.27 5.22
CA LYS A 150 -10.76 -4.59 4.93
C LYS A 150 -10.27 -4.68 3.49
N SER A 151 -9.20 -5.45 3.28
CA SER A 151 -8.79 -5.97 1.98
C SER A 151 -8.53 -7.48 2.10
N HIS A 152 -9.37 -8.28 1.47
CA HIS A 152 -9.27 -9.73 1.46
C HIS A 152 -8.67 -10.22 0.16
N LEU A 153 -7.71 -11.15 0.23
CA LEU A 153 -7.01 -11.74 -0.90
C LEU A 153 -7.35 -13.24 -1.00
N ASP A 154 -8.02 -13.63 -2.05
CA ASP A 154 -8.20 -15.02 -2.45
C ASP A 154 -7.12 -15.38 -3.47
N LEU A 155 -6.25 -16.31 -3.12
CA LEU A 155 -5.14 -16.78 -3.92
C LEU A 155 -5.32 -18.24 -4.34
N VAL A 156 -5.16 -18.52 -5.62
CA VAL A 156 -4.97 -19.86 -6.16
C VAL A 156 -3.60 -19.93 -6.83
N ALA A 157 -2.76 -20.85 -6.38
CA ALA A 157 -1.41 -21.05 -6.89
C ALA A 157 -1.25 -22.46 -7.46
N THR A 158 -0.78 -22.58 -8.69
CA THR A 158 -0.40 -23.84 -9.34
C THR A 158 1.12 -23.94 -9.36
N ILE A 159 1.67 -24.84 -8.54
CA ILE A 159 3.13 -25.03 -8.36
C ILE A 159 3.42 -26.52 -8.28
N PRO A 160 3.78 -27.16 -9.39
CA PRO A 160 4.10 -28.59 -9.40
C PRO A 160 5.23 -28.93 -8.43
N GLY A 161 5.05 -29.94 -7.62
CA GLY A 161 6.05 -30.39 -6.66
C GLY A 161 6.31 -29.43 -5.51
N ALA A 162 5.38 -28.50 -5.21
CA ALA A 162 5.56 -27.52 -4.16
C ALA A 162 5.62 -28.16 -2.76
N ASP A 163 6.55 -27.67 -1.94
CA ASP A 163 6.56 -27.86 -0.50
C ASP A 163 5.53 -26.93 0.15
N LYS A 164 4.50 -27.49 0.76
CA LYS A 164 3.41 -26.77 1.40
C LYS A 164 3.90 -25.79 2.48
N ALA A 165 4.85 -26.19 3.31
CA ALA A 165 5.35 -25.36 4.40
C ALA A 165 6.12 -24.14 3.84
N LYS A 166 6.95 -24.34 2.83
CA LYS A 166 7.64 -23.25 2.13
C LYS A 166 6.67 -22.33 1.41
N PHE A 167 5.62 -22.89 0.82
CA PHE A 167 4.55 -22.09 0.20
C PHE A 167 3.86 -21.19 1.22
N ASP A 168 3.41 -21.74 2.34
CA ASP A 168 2.73 -20.98 3.39
C ASP A 168 3.63 -19.86 3.96
N ALA A 169 4.92 -20.16 4.16
CA ALA A 169 5.89 -19.15 4.59
C ALA A 169 6.07 -18.04 3.53
N ALA A 170 6.09 -18.39 2.25
CA ALA A 170 6.19 -17.43 1.16
C ALA A 170 4.93 -16.53 1.06
N VAL A 171 3.73 -17.12 1.24
CA VAL A 171 2.47 -16.37 1.31
C VAL A 171 2.50 -15.37 2.45
N LYS A 172 2.90 -15.78 3.65
CA LYS A 172 2.99 -14.89 4.81
C LYS A 172 4.03 -13.76 4.61
N ALA A 173 5.16 -14.09 4.02
CA ALA A 173 6.18 -13.10 3.68
C ALA A 173 5.69 -12.11 2.60
N ALA A 174 4.90 -12.56 1.64
CA ALA A 174 4.29 -11.69 0.63
C ALA A 174 3.22 -10.77 1.24
N GLU A 175 2.37 -11.29 2.12
CA GLU A 175 1.34 -10.52 2.83
C GLU A 175 1.95 -9.33 3.59
N THR A 176 2.98 -9.59 4.38
CA THR A 176 3.64 -8.56 5.20
C THR A 176 4.62 -7.70 4.42
N GLY A 177 5.19 -8.22 3.33
CA GLY A 177 6.21 -7.58 2.50
C GLY A 177 5.66 -6.70 1.38
N CYS A 178 4.43 -6.95 0.93
CA CYS A 178 3.82 -6.20 -0.17
C CYS A 178 3.68 -4.71 0.17
N PRO A 179 4.22 -3.79 -0.66
CA PRO A 179 4.10 -2.35 -0.44
C PRO A 179 2.66 -1.85 -0.29
N VAL A 180 1.71 -2.41 -1.05
CA VAL A 180 0.29 -2.03 -0.96
C VAL A 180 -0.32 -2.54 0.34
N SER A 181 0.02 -3.77 0.79
CA SER A 181 -0.40 -4.25 2.12
C SER A 181 0.07 -3.31 3.24
N LYS A 182 1.31 -2.83 3.16
CA LYS A 182 1.86 -1.87 4.15
C LYS A 182 1.20 -0.50 4.11
N LEU A 183 0.65 -0.11 2.98
CA LEU A 183 -0.05 1.17 2.81
C LEU A 183 -1.43 1.16 3.49
N PHE A 184 -2.13 0.04 3.46
CA PHE A 184 -3.46 -0.08 4.06
C PHE A 184 -3.40 -0.02 5.59
N LYS A 185 -4.25 0.85 6.18
CA LYS A 185 -4.58 0.84 7.62
C LYS A 185 -5.83 -0.02 7.91
N ALA A 186 -6.09 -1.01 7.05
CA ALA A 186 -7.26 -1.87 7.10
C ALA A 186 -6.84 -3.30 7.45
N GLU A 187 -7.79 -4.12 7.88
CA GLU A 187 -7.56 -5.55 8.05
C GLU A 187 -7.19 -6.20 6.72
N ILE A 188 -6.08 -6.95 6.69
CA ILE A 188 -5.66 -7.72 5.53
C ILE A 188 -5.80 -9.20 5.88
N THR A 189 -6.49 -9.94 5.04
CA THR A 189 -6.64 -11.40 5.18
C THR A 189 -6.29 -12.07 3.85
N VAL A 190 -5.68 -13.26 3.94
CA VAL A 190 -5.30 -14.07 2.78
C VAL A 190 -5.89 -15.47 2.93
N ASN A 191 -6.57 -15.94 1.91
CA ASN A 191 -6.98 -17.32 1.75
C ASN A 191 -6.18 -17.91 0.58
N ALA A 192 -5.23 -18.79 0.89
CA ALA A 192 -4.33 -19.35 -0.10
C ALA A 192 -4.63 -20.81 -0.37
N ARG A 193 -4.81 -21.18 -1.63
CA ARG A 193 -5.00 -22.55 -2.10
C ARG A 193 -3.85 -22.93 -3.02
N LEU A 194 -3.18 -24.01 -2.67
CA LEU A 194 -2.14 -24.61 -3.48
C LEU A 194 -2.73 -25.76 -4.30
N GLN A 195 -2.51 -25.73 -5.60
CA GLN A 195 -2.80 -26.80 -6.54
C GLN A 195 -1.47 -27.41 -7.01
N SER A 196 -1.36 -28.71 -6.90
CA SER A 196 -0.21 -29.52 -7.32
C SER A 196 -0.45 -30.18 -8.67
#